data_7579c2a0b118fda738ffad068fb14564
#
_entry.id   7579c2a0b118fda738ffad068fb14564
#
_cell.length_a   1.000
_cell.length_b   1.000
_cell.length_c   1.000
_cell.angle_alpha   90.00
_cell.angle_beta   90.00
_cell.angle_gamma   90.00
#
_symmetry.space_group_name_H-M   'P 1'
#
loop_
_entity.id
_entity.type
_entity.pdbx_description
1 polymer ?
#
loop_
_entity_poly.entity_id
_entity_poly.type
_entity_poly.pdbx_seq_one_letter_code
_entity_poly.pdbx_strand_id
1 'polypeptide(L)'
;RVFGERTTVLTSATLKLGGDFTPIAASVGLKEDERLNPVHPADGPDSPVSEAEHEAVPWRGLDVGSPFEYRRQGILYIARSLPPPGRDGLSDALLGEIAELLDASDGRALGLFSSRRAAEVAAVYARKRLPALTILCQGDAQLPELTRRFIQDEKASLFGTLSLWQGVDVPGATCQLVIIDRIPFPRPDEPLTVARQRAVAEAGGNGFMKVAASHAALLLAQGSGRLIRRLSDRGVVAVLDPRLVTARYGAFLKVSMPDMWQTTDRQVALQALRRLSGQF
;
A
#
# COMPACT_ATOMS: atom_id res chain seq x y z
N ARG A 1 -24.59 -3.03 -19.51
CA ARG A 1 -23.62 -1.98 -19.14
C ARG A 1 -23.94 -1.43 -17.77
N VAL A 2 -22.93 -1.24 -16.90
CA VAL A 2 -23.13 -0.64 -15.56
C VAL A 2 -23.07 0.89 -15.66
N PHE A 3 -22.21 1.41 -16.53
CA PHE A 3 -22.04 2.84 -16.80
C PHE A 3 -22.71 3.25 -18.09
N GLY A 4 -23.17 4.49 -18.19
CA GLY A 4 -23.74 5.08 -19.40
C GLY A 4 -25.24 5.37 -19.34
N GLU A 5 -26.03 4.61 -18.58
CA GLU A 5 -27.47 4.87 -18.42
C GLU A 5 -27.79 5.74 -17.21
N ARG A 6 -26.87 5.82 -16.24
CA ARG A 6 -27.04 6.55 -14.97
C ARG A 6 -25.75 7.23 -14.56
N THR A 7 -25.84 8.38 -13.93
CA THR A 7 -24.70 9.01 -13.27
C THR A 7 -24.15 8.08 -12.16
N THR A 8 -22.89 7.72 -12.27
CA THR A 8 -22.23 6.82 -11.33
C THR A 8 -21.05 7.56 -10.67
N VAL A 9 -20.94 7.48 -9.35
CA VAL A 9 -19.85 8.05 -8.57
C VAL A 9 -19.05 6.92 -7.93
N LEU A 10 -17.76 6.85 -8.24
CA LEU A 10 -16.80 5.94 -7.61
C LEU A 10 -15.97 6.72 -6.60
N THR A 11 -15.93 6.26 -5.35
CA THR A 11 -15.16 6.91 -4.28
C THR A 11 -14.22 5.93 -3.62
N SER A 12 -12.96 6.33 -3.44
CA SER A 12 -11.97 5.59 -2.65
C SER A 12 -10.78 6.50 -2.36
N ALA A 13 -10.06 6.19 -1.30
CA ALA A 13 -8.77 6.84 -0.99
C ALA A 13 -7.64 6.44 -1.96
N THR A 14 -7.84 5.43 -2.81
CA THR A 14 -6.81 4.84 -3.67
C THR A 14 -7.19 4.82 -5.15
N LEU A 15 -8.01 5.78 -5.61
CA LEU A 15 -8.38 5.90 -7.03
C LEU A 15 -7.28 6.55 -7.89
N LYS A 16 -6.32 7.23 -7.28
CA LYS A 16 -5.24 7.92 -7.95
C LYS A 16 -3.95 7.10 -7.82
N LEU A 17 -3.43 6.58 -8.93
CA LEU A 17 -2.20 5.79 -8.98
C LEU A 17 -1.18 6.47 -9.89
N GLY A 18 0.07 6.57 -9.45
CA GLY A 18 1.11 7.29 -10.18
C GLY A 18 0.80 8.79 -10.35
N GLY A 19 -0.08 9.34 -9.52
CA GLY A 19 -0.53 10.72 -9.63
C GLY A 19 -1.73 10.94 -10.55
N ASP A 20 -2.32 9.89 -11.17
CA ASP A 20 -3.42 10.01 -12.13
C ASP A 20 -4.56 9.00 -11.86
N PHE A 21 -5.76 9.29 -12.37
CA PHE A 21 -6.95 8.43 -12.27
C PHE A 21 -7.06 7.41 -13.42
N THR A 22 -6.35 7.62 -14.52
CA THR A 22 -6.42 6.77 -15.72
C THR A 22 -6.22 5.27 -15.45
N PRO A 23 -5.27 4.84 -14.56
CA PRO A 23 -5.09 3.42 -14.28
C PRO A 23 -6.34 2.76 -13.69
N ILE A 24 -7.03 3.45 -12.78
CA ILE A 24 -8.26 2.93 -12.17
C ILE A 24 -9.44 3.03 -13.13
N ALA A 25 -9.57 4.14 -13.86
CA ALA A 25 -10.61 4.31 -14.88
C ALA A 25 -10.56 3.18 -15.91
N ALA A 26 -9.37 2.88 -16.44
CA ALA A 26 -9.16 1.76 -17.36
C ALA A 26 -9.54 0.39 -16.75
N SER A 27 -9.31 0.19 -15.44
CA SER A 27 -9.65 -1.07 -14.76
C SER A 27 -11.15 -1.34 -14.68
N VAL A 28 -11.97 -0.30 -14.76
CA VAL A 28 -13.45 -0.37 -14.76
C VAL A 28 -14.04 -0.15 -16.16
N GLY A 29 -13.20 -0.11 -17.20
CA GLY A 29 -13.63 -0.05 -18.61
C GLY A 29 -13.89 1.35 -19.14
N LEU A 30 -13.50 2.41 -18.40
CA LEU A 30 -13.54 3.78 -18.88
C LEU A 30 -12.28 4.06 -19.73
N LYS A 31 -12.45 4.75 -20.87
CA LYS A 31 -11.36 5.03 -21.79
C LYS A 31 -10.75 6.40 -21.52
N GLU A 32 -9.48 6.56 -21.86
CA GLU A 32 -8.74 7.81 -21.62
C GLU A 32 -9.25 8.96 -22.52
N ASP A 33 -9.63 8.65 -23.73
CA ASP A 33 -10.22 9.60 -24.71
C ASP A 33 -11.64 10.07 -24.33
N GLU A 34 -12.32 9.36 -23.42
CA GLU A 34 -13.62 9.75 -22.85
C GLU A 34 -13.47 10.63 -21.59
N ARG A 35 -12.23 10.91 -21.16
CA ARG A 35 -11.97 11.76 -20.00
C ARG A 35 -12.25 13.21 -20.29
N LEU A 36 -13.19 13.79 -19.55
CA LEU A 36 -13.48 15.22 -19.60
C LEU A 36 -12.38 16.01 -18.84
N ASN A 37 -11.98 17.15 -19.39
CA ASN A 37 -11.06 18.05 -18.71
C ASN A 37 -11.63 18.48 -17.35
N PRO A 38 -10.77 18.73 -16.33
CA PRO A 38 -11.24 19.33 -15.09
C PRO A 38 -12.01 20.60 -15.39
N VAL A 39 -13.22 20.76 -14.86
CA VAL A 39 -13.94 22.02 -14.94
C VAL A 39 -13.13 23.05 -14.19
N HIS A 40 -12.65 24.09 -14.90
CA HIS A 40 -12.12 25.27 -14.24
C HIS A 40 -13.31 25.93 -13.48
N PRO A 41 -13.15 26.46 -12.26
CA PRO A 41 -14.23 27.13 -11.55
C PRO A 41 -14.85 28.30 -12.33
N ALA A 42 -14.21 28.73 -13.43
CA ALA A 42 -14.69 29.78 -14.34
C ALA A 42 -15.57 29.25 -15.49
N ASP A 43 -15.65 27.93 -15.68
CA ASP A 43 -16.49 27.36 -16.75
C ASP A 43 -17.90 27.21 -16.21
N GLY A 44 -18.83 28.02 -16.71
CA GLY A 44 -20.26 27.93 -16.37
C GLY A 44 -20.87 26.57 -16.73
N PRO A 45 -22.10 26.26 -16.25
CA PRO A 45 -22.75 24.98 -16.45
C PRO A 45 -23.10 24.62 -17.91
N ASP A 46 -22.91 25.54 -18.85
CA ASP A 46 -23.36 25.44 -20.24
C ASP A 46 -22.24 25.26 -21.28
N SER A 47 -21.09 24.69 -20.96
CA SER A 47 -20.13 24.33 -22.01
C SER A 47 -20.71 23.19 -22.86
N PRO A 48 -20.85 23.37 -24.20
CA PRO A 48 -21.49 22.38 -25.04
C PRO A 48 -20.68 21.06 -25.04
N VAL A 49 -21.32 20.01 -24.61
CA VAL A 49 -20.84 18.63 -24.83
C VAL A 49 -21.01 18.40 -26.33
N SER A 50 -19.91 18.26 -27.06
CA SER A 50 -19.94 17.91 -28.48
C SER A 50 -20.75 16.63 -28.65
N GLU A 51 -21.82 16.70 -29.44
CA GLU A 51 -22.63 15.58 -29.89
C GLU A 51 -21.82 14.69 -30.85
N ALA A 52 -20.82 13.99 -30.36
CA ALA A 52 -20.20 12.88 -31.09
C ALA A 52 -20.94 11.62 -30.69
N GLU A 53 -21.85 11.20 -31.56
CA GLU A 53 -22.48 9.89 -31.52
C GLU A 53 -21.43 8.80 -31.37
N HIS A 54 -21.38 8.13 -30.25
CA HIS A 54 -21.07 6.71 -30.01
C HIS A 54 -20.99 6.51 -28.49
N GLU A 55 -21.70 5.53 -27.97
CA GLU A 55 -21.52 4.77 -26.73
C GLU A 55 -20.41 5.20 -25.71
N ALA A 56 -19.90 6.43 -25.80
CA ALA A 56 -18.92 7.02 -24.94
C ALA A 56 -19.47 7.19 -23.53
N VAL A 57 -18.70 6.81 -22.51
CA VAL A 57 -19.02 7.03 -21.10
C VAL A 57 -18.12 8.13 -20.57
N PRO A 58 -18.53 9.42 -20.70
CA PRO A 58 -17.69 10.52 -20.26
C PRO A 58 -17.45 10.44 -18.75
N TRP A 59 -16.20 10.65 -18.33
CA TRP A 59 -15.84 10.57 -16.92
C TRP A 59 -14.88 11.67 -16.48
N ARG A 60 -14.89 11.97 -15.19
CA ARG A 60 -13.97 12.92 -14.55
C ARG A 60 -13.35 12.30 -13.31
N GLY A 61 -12.08 12.64 -13.05
CA GLY A 61 -11.42 12.35 -11.79
C GLY A 61 -11.36 13.62 -10.94
N LEU A 62 -11.80 13.54 -9.69
CA LEU A 62 -11.72 14.63 -8.72
C LEU A 62 -10.87 14.19 -7.52
N ASP A 63 -9.79 14.90 -7.25
CA ASP A 63 -8.99 14.76 -6.05
C ASP A 63 -9.43 15.82 -5.03
N VAL A 64 -10.07 15.36 -3.96
CA VAL A 64 -10.55 16.24 -2.89
C VAL A 64 -9.50 16.50 -1.81
N GLY A 65 -8.28 15.99 -2.02
CA GLY A 65 -7.20 16.07 -1.04
C GLY A 65 -7.37 15.10 0.13
N SER A 66 -6.53 15.28 1.13
CA SER A 66 -6.55 14.48 2.35
C SER A 66 -6.57 15.41 3.58
N PRO A 67 -7.31 15.06 4.64
CA PRO A 67 -7.26 15.79 5.89
C PRO A 67 -5.94 15.56 6.66
N PHE A 68 -5.12 14.58 6.23
CA PHE A 68 -3.90 14.20 6.93
C PHE A 68 -2.67 14.91 6.36
N GLU A 69 -1.80 15.38 7.24
CA GLU A 69 -0.49 15.94 6.91
C GLU A 69 0.57 14.83 6.89
N TYR A 70 0.50 13.93 5.91
CA TYR A 70 1.33 12.74 5.84
C TYR A 70 2.83 12.99 6.03
N ARG A 71 3.39 14.09 5.51
CA ARG A 71 4.81 14.44 5.67
C ARG A 71 5.22 14.72 7.10
N ARG A 72 4.27 15.14 7.96
CA ARG A 72 4.49 15.42 9.38
C ARG A 72 4.11 14.24 10.28
N GLN A 73 3.25 13.36 9.78
CA GLN A 73 2.69 12.26 10.55
C GLN A 73 3.40 10.93 10.30
N GLY A 74 3.94 10.71 9.10
CA GLY A 74 4.49 9.43 8.70
C GLY A 74 5.89 9.52 8.09
N ILE A 75 6.68 8.48 8.33
CA ILE A 75 7.96 8.25 7.68
C ILE A 75 7.80 7.03 6.77
N LEU A 76 8.18 7.17 5.50
CA LEU A 76 8.38 6.05 4.60
C LEU A 76 9.86 5.66 4.63
N TYR A 77 10.19 4.61 5.38
CA TYR A 77 11.51 4.01 5.39
C TYR A 77 11.61 2.93 4.31
N ILE A 78 12.65 3.02 3.46
CA ILE A 78 12.93 2.03 2.41
C ILE A 78 14.26 1.39 2.70
N ALA A 79 14.27 0.09 2.99
CA ALA A 79 15.46 -0.66 3.40
C ALA A 79 16.38 -0.93 2.19
N ARG A 80 17.08 0.11 1.72
CA ARG A 80 17.94 0.09 0.53
C ARG A 80 19.11 -0.90 0.66
N SER A 81 19.59 -1.14 1.86
CA SER A 81 20.75 -2.01 2.14
C SER A 81 20.42 -3.51 2.15
N LEU A 82 19.16 -3.87 2.18
CA LEU A 82 18.75 -5.27 2.12
C LEU A 82 18.99 -5.86 0.73
N PRO A 83 19.25 -7.18 0.64
CA PRO A 83 19.28 -7.86 -0.64
C PRO A 83 17.90 -7.83 -1.31
N PRO A 84 17.82 -7.75 -2.66
CA PRO A 84 16.56 -7.86 -3.37
C PRO A 84 15.85 -9.17 -3.02
N PRO A 85 14.49 -9.17 -2.94
CA PRO A 85 13.75 -10.38 -2.64
C PRO A 85 14.04 -11.52 -3.63
N GLY A 86 14.48 -12.67 -3.10
CA GLY A 86 14.75 -13.89 -3.85
C GLY A 86 13.56 -14.86 -3.90
N ARG A 87 13.82 -16.05 -4.47
CA ARG A 87 12.86 -17.18 -4.51
C ARG A 87 12.90 -18.02 -3.23
N ASP A 88 14.01 -17.96 -2.48
CA ASP A 88 14.30 -18.84 -1.34
C ASP A 88 13.65 -18.40 -0.02
N GLY A 89 12.71 -17.45 -0.08
CA GLY A 89 12.01 -16.94 1.09
C GLY A 89 12.60 -15.66 1.67
N LEU A 90 12.48 -15.50 3.00
CA LEU A 90 13.01 -14.34 3.71
C LEU A 90 14.48 -14.60 4.09
N SER A 91 15.36 -13.65 3.78
CA SER A 91 16.78 -13.74 4.20
C SER A 91 16.94 -13.43 5.69
N ASP A 92 18.03 -13.90 6.30
CA ASP A 92 18.36 -13.59 7.71
C ASP A 92 18.52 -12.08 7.93
N ALA A 93 19.05 -11.35 6.95
CA ALA A 93 19.16 -9.91 6.99
C ALA A 93 17.78 -9.23 7.08
N LEU A 94 16.80 -9.71 6.31
CA LEU A 94 15.44 -9.19 6.33
C LEU A 94 14.73 -9.55 7.64
N LEU A 95 14.90 -10.77 8.14
CA LEU A 95 14.36 -11.19 9.43
C LEU A 95 14.97 -10.38 10.59
N GLY A 96 16.27 -10.11 10.55
CA GLY A 96 16.94 -9.23 11.51
C GLY A 96 16.41 -7.81 11.49
N GLU A 97 16.18 -7.25 10.28
CA GLU A 97 15.60 -5.92 10.11
C GLU A 97 14.18 -5.83 10.69
N ILE A 98 13.34 -6.85 10.44
CA ILE A 98 12.00 -6.94 11.03
C ILE A 98 12.08 -6.93 12.55
N ALA A 99 12.97 -7.75 13.15
CA ALA A 99 13.09 -7.85 14.60
C ALA A 99 13.52 -6.51 15.23
N GLU A 100 14.46 -5.79 14.63
CA GLU A 100 14.91 -4.50 15.17
C GLU A 100 13.85 -3.39 15.03
N LEU A 101 13.07 -3.39 13.95
CA LEU A 101 11.94 -2.49 13.80
C LEU A 101 10.85 -2.75 14.84
N LEU A 102 10.54 -4.03 15.12
CA LEU A 102 9.59 -4.44 16.16
C LEU A 102 10.06 -4.06 17.56
N ASP A 103 11.33 -4.27 17.86
CA ASP A 103 11.94 -3.88 19.13
C ASP A 103 11.85 -2.37 19.34
N ALA A 104 12.22 -1.58 18.31
CA ALA A 104 12.17 -0.13 18.36
C ALA A 104 10.74 0.43 18.51
N SER A 105 9.72 -0.26 17.99
CA SER A 105 8.31 0.13 18.10
C SER A 105 7.63 -0.43 19.35
N ASP A 106 8.31 -1.21 20.17
CA ASP A 106 7.73 -1.96 21.29
C ASP A 106 6.50 -2.80 20.87
N GLY A 107 6.64 -3.51 19.76
CA GLY A 107 5.53 -4.16 19.07
C GLY A 107 4.77 -3.18 18.17
N ARG A 108 3.49 -2.95 18.43
CA ARG A 108 2.61 -1.94 17.76
C ARG A 108 2.70 -1.96 16.23
N ALA A 109 2.84 -3.17 15.66
CA ALA A 109 3.17 -3.32 14.25
C ALA A 109 2.14 -4.15 13.48
N LEU A 110 1.88 -3.74 12.25
CA LEU A 110 1.18 -4.51 11.25
C LEU A 110 2.19 -5.01 10.20
N GLY A 111 2.43 -6.31 10.15
CA GLY A 111 3.32 -6.95 9.19
C GLY A 111 2.55 -7.50 7.99
N LEU A 112 2.82 -6.96 6.82
CA LEU A 112 2.16 -7.24 5.56
C LEU A 112 3.09 -8.02 4.64
N PHE A 113 2.85 -9.32 4.52
CA PHE A 113 3.73 -10.24 3.82
C PHE A 113 3.15 -10.68 2.47
N SER A 114 4.05 -10.97 1.54
CA SER A 114 3.72 -11.44 0.19
C SER A 114 3.13 -12.86 0.17
N SER A 115 3.34 -13.64 1.22
CA SER A 115 2.78 -14.99 1.36
C SER A 115 2.55 -15.36 2.82
N ARG A 116 1.63 -16.29 3.05
CA ARG A 116 1.35 -16.85 4.38
C ARG A 116 2.60 -17.47 5.00
N ARG A 117 3.36 -18.24 4.22
CA ARG A 117 4.62 -18.84 4.66
C ARG A 117 5.64 -17.78 5.11
N ALA A 118 5.75 -16.66 4.39
CA ALA A 118 6.64 -15.57 4.79
C ALA A 118 6.21 -14.95 6.12
N ALA A 119 4.91 -14.71 6.32
CA ALA A 119 4.36 -14.24 7.59
C ALA A 119 4.64 -15.19 8.76
N GLU A 120 4.45 -16.50 8.55
CA GLU A 120 4.70 -17.54 9.55
C GLU A 120 6.19 -17.62 9.92
N VAL A 121 7.11 -17.62 8.94
CA VAL A 121 8.56 -17.63 9.18
C VAL A 121 9.00 -16.38 9.95
N ALA A 122 8.52 -15.20 9.56
CA ALA A 122 8.83 -13.96 10.27
C ALA A 122 8.27 -13.96 11.70
N ALA A 123 7.05 -14.49 11.91
CA ALA A 123 6.44 -14.59 13.24
C ALA A 123 7.22 -15.53 14.17
N VAL A 124 7.62 -16.70 13.67
CA VAL A 124 8.45 -17.66 14.44
C VAL A 124 9.79 -17.03 14.82
N TYR A 125 10.46 -16.34 13.89
CA TYR A 125 11.72 -15.66 14.17
C TYR A 125 11.54 -14.54 15.21
N ALA A 126 10.52 -13.69 15.04
CA ALA A 126 10.24 -12.58 15.95
C ALA A 126 9.90 -13.07 17.37
N ARG A 127 9.07 -14.11 17.53
CA ARG A 127 8.73 -14.71 18.81
C ARG A 127 9.97 -15.23 19.56
N LYS A 128 10.90 -15.86 18.83
CA LYS A 128 12.16 -16.34 19.41
C LYS A 128 13.09 -15.20 19.81
N ARG A 129 13.14 -14.15 19.01
CA ARG A 129 14.08 -13.02 19.18
C ARG A 129 13.59 -12.00 20.22
N LEU A 130 12.27 -11.82 20.32
CA LEU A 130 11.60 -10.80 21.12
C LEU A 130 10.49 -11.45 22.00
N PRO A 131 10.86 -12.28 22.99
CA PRO A 131 9.89 -13.05 23.78
C PRO A 131 8.97 -12.18 24.65
N ALA A 132 9.31 -10.91 24.86
CA ALA A 132 8.50 -9.95 25.61
C ALA A 132 7.35 -9.35 24.77
N LEU A 133 7.35 -9.53 23.44
CA LEU A 133 6.33 -8.98 22.54
C LEU A 133 5.31 -10.05 22.15
N THR A 134 4.06 -9.63 22.05
CA THR A 134 2.98 -10.47 21.51
C THR A 134 3.00 -10.44 19.98
N ILE A 135 3.40 -11.53 19.35
CA ILE A 135 3.39 -11.66 17.90
C ILE A 135 2.23 -12.58 17.47
N LEU A 136 1.19 -11.98 16.92
CA LEU A 136 0.04 -12.66 16.33
C LEU A 136 0.31 -12.93 14.85
N CYS A 137 -0.08 -14.09 14.35
CA CYS A 137 0.07 -14.46 12.95
C CYS A 137 -1.25 -14.96 12.36
N GLN A 138 -1.50 -14.61 11.12
CA GLN A 138 -2.64 -15.15 10.36
C GLN A 138 -2.58 -16.68 10.33
N GLY A 139 -3.61 -17.33 10.90
CA GLY A 139 -3.67 -18.78 11.05
C GLY A 139 -3.56 -19.23 12.51
N ASP A 140 -3.10 -18.40 13.44
CA ASP A 140 -3.11 -18.72 14.88
C ASP A 140 -4.55 -18.75 15.42
N ALA A 141 -5.44 -17.94 14.86
CA ALA A 141 -6.87 -17.91 15.18
C ALA A 141 -7.67 -17.31 14.00
N GLN A 142 -9.00 -17.23 14.16
CA GLN A 142 -9.87 -16.53 13.21
C GLN A 142 -9.55 -15.03 13.18
N LEU A 143 -9.67 -14.39 12.00
CA LEU A 143 -9.30 -12.99 11.80
C LEU A 143 -9.95 -12.00 12.79
N PRO A 144 -11.26 -12.09 13.10
CA PRO A 144 -11.87 -11.21 14.10
C PRO A 144 -11.22 -11.31 15.48
N GLU A 145 -10.85 -12.52 15.91
CA GLU A 145 -10.17 -12.75 17.18
C GLU A 145 -8.73 -12.19 17.18
N LEU A 146 -7.98 -12.40 16.11
CA LEU A 146 -6.64 -11.81 15.96
C LEU A 146 -6.70 -10.28 15.99
N THR A 147 -7.67 -9.68 15.30
CA THR A 147 -7.89 -8.24 15.29
C THR A 147 -8.24 -7.72 16.68
N ARG A 148 -9.13 -8.41 17.40
CA ARG A 148 -9.50 -8.06 18.77
C ARG A 148 -8.29 -8.07 19.70
N ARG A 149 -7.47 -9.14 19.68
CA ARG A 149 -6.24 -9.25 20.47
C ARG A 149 -5.24 -8.15 20.12
N PHE A 150 -5.05 -7.86 18.84
CA PHE A 150 -4.17 -6.80 18.37
C PHE A 150 -4.59 -5.42 18.88
N ILE A 151 -5.90 -5.15 18.95
CA ILE A 151 -6.42 -3.88 19.48
C ILE A 151 -6.28 -3.79 21.00
N GLN A 152 -6.44 -4.92 21.71
CA GLN A 152 -6.43 -4.96 23.17
C GLN A 152 -5.02 -4.93 23.79
N ASP A 153 -4.03 -5.42 23.07
CA ASP A 153 -2.63 -5.45 23.51
C ASP A 153 -1.82 -4.42 22.70
N GLU A 154 -1.51 -3.28 23.33
CA GLU A 154 -0.73 -2.23 22.70
C GLU A 154 0.67 -2.65 22.25
N LYS A 155 1.22 -3.74 22.83
CA LYS A 155 2.50 -4.32 22.43
C LYS A 155 2.39 -5.45 21.42
N ALA A 156 1.19 -5.73 20.96
CA ALA A 156 1.00 -6.76 19.96
C ALA A 156 1.49 -6.30 18.57
N SER A 157 1.93 -7.28 17.81
CA SER A 157 2.15 -7.15 16.36
C SER A 157 1.31 -8.19 15.64
N LEU A 158 0.69 -7.83 14.52
CA LEU A 158 -0.13 -8.74 13.73
C LEU A 158 0.49 -8.95 12.35
N PHE A 159 0.86 -10.19 12.05
CA PHE A 159 1.46 -10.60 10.78
C PHE A 159 0.47 -11.35 9.89
N GLY A 160 0.45 -11.01 8.61
CA GLY A 160 -0.37 -11.74 7.66
C GLY A 160 -0.18 -11.28 6.22
N THR A 161 -1.05 -11.79 5.35
CA THR A 161 -1.01 -11.50 3.92
C THR A 161 -1.95 -10.36 3.55
N LEU A 162 -2.00 -10.03 2.27
CA LEU A 162 -2.83 -8.97 1.69
C LEU A 162 -4.32 -9.05 2.07
N SER A 163 -4.85 -10.24 2.37
CA SER A 163 -6.22 -10.40 2.86
C SER A 163 -6.48 -9.71 4.21
N LEU A 164 -5.45 -9.54 5.04
CA LEU A 164 -5.51 -8.73 6.26
C LEU A 164 -5.66 -7.22 5.96
N TRP A 165 -5.14 -6.76 4.83
CA TRP A 165 -5.15 -5.34 4.50
C TRP A 165 -6.55 -4.79 4.24
N GLN A 166 -7.45 -5.64 3.76
CA GLN A 166 -8.80 -5.23 3.39
C GLN A 166 -9.78 -5.24 4.56
N GLY A 167 -9.48 -5.97 5.64
CA GLY A 167 -10.43 -6.22 6.74
C GLY A 167 -10.04 -5.67 8.12
N VAL A 168 -8.81 -5.17 8.31
CA VAL A 168 -8.33 -4.72 9.63
C VAL A 168 -8.36 -3.20 9.71
N ASP A 169 -9.22 -2.67 10.57
CA ASP A 169 -9.24 -1.26 10.93
C ASP A 169 -8.74 -1.11 12.37
N VAL A 170 -7.50 -0.64 12.52
CA VAL A 170 -6.87 -0.47 13.84
C VAL A 170 -6.43 0.98 13.97
N PRO A 171 -7.17 1.78 14.72
CA PRO A 171 -6.84 3.19 14.91
C PRO A 171 -5.83 3.41 16.05
N GLY A 172 -5.04 4.46 15.92
CA GLY A 172 -4.30 5.08 17.03
C GLY A 172 -2.99 4.39 17.37
N ALA A 173 -2.63 4.48 18.66
CA ALA A 173 -1.34 4.06 19.19
C ALA A 173 -1.01 2.56 19.02
N THR A 174 -1.98 1.74 18.69
CA THR A 174 -1.83 0.29 18.47
C THR A 174 -1.04 -0.03 17.19
N CYS A 175 -1.03 0.85 16.18
CA CYS A 175 -0.30 0.66 14.94
C CYS A 175 0.62 1.86 14.65
N GLN A 176 1.86 1.79 15.10
CA GLN A 176 2.89 2.79 14.86
C GLN A 176 3.91 2.36 13.81
N LEU A 177 3.85 1.10 13.40
CA LEU A 177 4.72 0.53 12.39
C LEU A 177 3.91 -0.34 11.42
N VAL A 178 4.07 -0.08 10.13
CA VAL A 178 3.61 -0.97 9.06
C VAL A 178 4.83 -1.52 8.35
N ILE A 179 5.00 -2.83 8.35
CA ILE A 179 6.09 -3.53 7.65
C ILE A 179 5.53 -4.15 6.37
N ILE A 180 6.18 -3.90 5.24
CA ILE A 180 5.88 -4.53 3.95
C ILE A 180 7.13 -5.29 3.52
N ASP A 181 7.06 -6.63 3.47
CA ASP A 181 8.23 -7.50 3.23
C ASP A 181 8.84 -7.29 1.83
N ARG A 182 8.02 -7.08 0.83
CA ARG A 182 8.42 -6.78 -0.56
C ARG A 182 7.32 -6.07 -1.32
N ILE A 183 7.66 -5.51 -2.47
CA ILE A 183 6.68 -4.94 -3.39
C ILE A 183 5.69 -6.03 -3.81
N PRO A 184 4.36 -5.84 -3.59
CA PRO A 184 3.35 -6.87 -3.77
C PRO A 184 2.93 -7.02 -5.24
N PHE A 185 3.87 -7.40 -6.11
CA PHE A 185 3.53 -7.73 -7.48
C PHE A 185 2.63 -8.98 -7.55
N PRO A 186 1.70 -9.04 -8.50
CA PRO A 186 0.95 -10.25 -8.76
C PRO A 186 1.91 -11.37 -9.19
N ARG A 187 1.48 -12.60 -9.01
CA ARG A 187 2.27 -13.76 -9.43
C ARG A 187 2.47 -13.74 -10.95
N PRO A 188 3.70 -13.95 -11.43
CA PRO A 188 4.01 -13.86 -12.86
C PRO A 188 3.35 -14.98 -13.69
N ASP A 189 2.93 -16.06 -13.04
CA ASP A 189 2.27 -17.23 -13.63
C ASP A 189 0.74 -17.19 -13.52
N GLU A 190 0.17 -16.11 -12.99
CA GLU A 190 -1.28 -15.95 -12.88
C GLU A 190 -1.91 -15.73 -14.27
N PRO A 191 -2.81 -16.63 -14.74
CA PRO A 191 -3.29 -16.60 -16.12
C PRO A 191 -3.97 -15.27 -16.52
N LEU A 192 -4.76 -14.69 -15.64
CA LEU A 192 -5.44 -13.42 -15.90
C LEU A 192 -4.46 -12.26 -16.03
N THR A 193 -3.46 -12.20 -15.14
CA THR A 193 -2.39 -11.19 -15.18
C THR A 193 -1.59 -11.30 -16.46
N VAL A 194 -1.20 -12.52 -16.84
CA VAL A 194 -0.47 -12.78 -18.10
C VAL A 194 -1.29 -12.36 -19.32
N ALA A 195 -2.57 -12.74 -19.39
CA ALA A 195 -3.46 -12.37 -20.49
C ALA A 195 -3.64 -10.86 -20.62
N ARG A 196 -3.83 -10.15 -19.49
CA ARG A 196 -3.94 -8.67 -19.47
C ARG A 196 -2.65 -7.99 -19.91
N GLN A 197 -1.49 -8.45 -19.43
CA GLN A 197 -0.20 -7.88 -19.83
C GLN A 197 0.04 -8.07 -21.34
N ARG A 198 -0.33 -9.23 -21.87
CA ARG A 198 -0.23 -9.53 -23.30
C ARG A 198 -1.14 -8.63 -24.12
N ALA A 199 -2.41 -8.49 -23.74
CA ALA A 199 -3.36 -7.61 -24.45
C ALA A 199 -2.87 -6.16 -24.47
N VAL A 200 -2.31 -5.66 -23.35
CA VAL A 200 -1.71 -4.31 -23.32
C VAL A 200 -0.51 -4.19 -24.24
N ALA A 201 0.35 -5.22 -24.30
CA ALA A 201 1.53 -5.22 -25.18
C ALA A 201 1.14 -5.28 -26.65
N GLU A 202 0.14 -6.08 -27.04
CA GLU A 202 -0.42 -6.15 -28.39
C GLU A 202 -1.04 -4.80 -28.85
N ALA A 203 -1.57 -4.02 -27.89
CA ALA A 203 -2.03 -2.65 -28.13
C ALA A 203 -0.89 -1.59 -28.08
N GLY A 204 0.39 -2.00 -28.11
CA GLY A 204 1.56 -1.11 -28.11
C GLY A 204 1.92 -0.50 -26.74
N GLY A 205 1.29 -0.95 -25.65
CA GLY A 205 1.54 -0.45 -24.30
C GLY A 205 2.57 -1.29 -23.51
N ASN A 206 2.98 -0.76 -22.36
CA ASN A 206 3.82 -1.51 -21.41
C ASN A 206 2.96 -2.35 -20.47
N GLY A 207 2.80 -3.65 -20.76
CA GLY A 207 1.97 -4.57 -19.99
C GLY A 207 2.39 -4.67 -18.52
N PHE A 208 3.70 -4.68 -18.22
CA PHE A 208 4.19 -4.68 -16.85
C PHE A 208 3.74 -3.44 -16.08
N MET A 209 3.93 -2.26 -16.64
CA MET A 209 3.56 -1.00 -15.97
C MET A 209 2.04 -0.86 -15.79
N LYS A 210 1.27 -1.14 -16.85
CA LYS A 210 -0.19 -0.97 -16.82
C LYS A 210 -0.91 -2.04 -15.97
N VAL A 211 -0.32 -3.23 -15.79
CA VAL A 211 -0.98 -4.31 -15.05
C VAL A 211 -0.28 -4.59 -13.72
N ALA A 212 0.98 -5.06 -13.75
CA ALA A 212 1.65 -5.51 -12.54
C ALA A 212 2.05 -4.35 -11.62
N ALA A 213 2.63 -3.28 -12.18
CA ALA A 213 3.04 -2.12 -11.38
C ALA A 213 1.83 -1.35 -10.83
N SER A 214 0.75 -1.19 -11.60
CA SER A 214 -0.49 -0.57 -11.12
C SER A 214 -1.15 -1.38 -10.00
N HIS A 215 -1.16 -2.71 -10.10
CA HIS A 215 -1.64 -3.59 -9.03
C HIS A 215 -0.79 -3.43 -7.75
N ALA A 216 0.53 -3.46 -7.89
CA ALA A 216 1.44 -3.28 -6.76
C ALA A 216 1.31 -1.88 -6.12
N ALA A 217 1.13 -0.83 -6.95
CA ALA A 217 0.89 0.54 -6.50
C ALA A 217 -0.37 0.66 -5.65
N LEU A 218 -1.48 0.06 -6.11
CA LEU A 218 -2.74 0.01 -5.36
C LEU A 218 -2.56 -0.65 -3.98
N LEU A 219 -1.90 -1.81 -3.95
CA LEU A 219 -1.66 -2.53 -2.71
C LEU A 219 -0.71 -1.77 -1.76
N LEU A 220 0.36 -1.17 -2.27
CA LEU A 220 1.24 -0.31 -1.46
C LEU A 220 0.49 0.89 -0.88
N ALA A 221 -0.37 1.55 -1.67
CA ALA A 221 -1.20 2.65 -1.20
C ALA A 221 -2.16 2.19 -0.08
N GLN A 222 -2.83 1.06 -0.27
CA GLN A 222 -3.73 0.48 0.74
C GLN A 222 -3.00 0.10 2.02
N GLY A 223 -1.85 -0.59 1.91
CA GLY A 223 -1.06 -1.04 3.05
C GLY A 223 -0.47 0.12 3.83
N SER A 224 0.16 1.07 3.16
CA SER A 224 0.73 2.26 3.81
C SER A 224 -0.35 3.17 4.41
N GLY A 225 -1.53 3.23 3.81
CA GLY A 225 -2.69 3.94 4.33
C GLY A 225 -3.26 3.36 5.63
N ARG A 226 -2.77 2.22 6.12
CA ARG A 226 -3.16 1.66 7.43
C ARG A 226 -2.51 2.38 8.60
N LEU A 227 -1.41 3.09 8.38
CA LEU A 227 -0.66 3.76 9.45
C LEU A 227 -1.38 4.97 10.02
N ILE A 228 -1.89 5.85 9.16
CA ILE A 228 -2.50 7.13 9.57
C ILE A 228 -4.02 7.07 9.37
N ARG A 229 -4.76 7.05 10.47
CA ARG A 229 -6.23 6.97 10.54
C ARG A 229 -6.86 8.15 11.27
N ARG A 230 -6.06 8.83 12.11
CA ARG A 230 -6.45 9.99 12.90
C ARG A 230 -5.43 11.11 12.74
N LEU A 231 -5.83 12.35 13.03
CA LEU A 231 -4.92 13.50 12.98
C LEU A 231 -3.77 13.40 13.99
N SER A 232 -3.98 12.64 15.06
CA SER A 232 -2.97 12.39 16.10
C SER A 232 -1.99 11.28 15.75
N ASP A 233 -2.31 10.41 14.78
CA ASP A 233 -1.47 9.24 14.48
C ASP A 233 -0.11 9.65 13.96
N ARG A 234 0.90 8.88 14.36
CA ARG A 234 2.30 9.02 13.93
C ARG A 234 2.91 7.64 13.78
N GLY A 235 3.83 7.48 12.82
CA GLY A 235 4.52 6.19 12.71
C GLY A 235 5.43 6.07 11.49
N VAL A 236 5.81 4.83 11.23
CA VAL A 236 6.72 4.44 10.15
C VAL A 236 6.07 3.38 9.26
N VAL A 237 6.11 3.57 7.97
CA VAL A 237 5.93 2.52 6.97
C VAL A 237 7.30 2.06 6.52
N ALA A 238 7.66 0.81 6.81
CA ALA A 238 8.92 0.20 6.42
C ALA A 238 8.71 -0.74 5.23
N VAL A 239 9.23 -0.38 4.06
CA VAL A 239 9.23 -1.24 2.87
C VAL A 239 10.60 -1.91 2.76
N LEU A 240 10.64 -3.23 2.98
CA LEU A 240 11.87 -4.01 3.05
C LEU A 240 12.30 -4.55 1.67
N ASP A 241 12.05 -3.75 0.64
CA ASP A 241 12.40 -4.06 -0.74
C ASP A 241 13.17 -2.90 -1.37
N PRO A 242 14.49 -3.06 -1.61
CA PRO A 242 15.33 -2.00 -2.18
C PRO A 242 14.90 -1.56 -3.59
N ARG A 243 14.15 -2.40 -4.31
CA ARG A 243 13.66 -2.07 -5.66
C ARG A 243 12.75 -0.84 -5.68
N LEU A 244 12.15 -0.47 -4.54
CA LEU A 244 11.34 0.75 -4.45
C LEU A 244 12.16 2.04 -4.71
N VAL A 245 13.49 2.00 -4.49
CA VAL A 245 14.41 3.12 -4.80
C VAL A 245 15.39 2.81 -5.91
N THR A 246 15.65 1.54 -6.24
CA THR A 246 16.65 1.15 -7.23
C THR A 246 16.06 0.84 -8.61
N ALA A 247 14.78 0.48 -8.69
CA ALA A 247 14.15 0.13 -9.95
C ALA A 247 13.45 1.35 -10.62
N ARG A 248 13.39 1.35 -11.96
CA ARG A 248 12.77 2.43 -12.75
C ARG A 248 11.29 2.67 -12.40
N TYR A 249 10.55 1.63 -12.05
CA TYR A 249 9.15 1.72 -11.63
C TYR A 249 8.96 2.24 -10.19
N GLY A 250 10.03 2.34 -9.41
CA GLY A 250 9.94 2.74 -8.00
C GLY A 250 9.36 4.14 -7.80
N ALA A 251 9.66 5.08 -8.70
CA ALA A 251 9.07 6.42 -8.65
C ALA A 251 7.54 6.39 -8.77
N PHE A 252 7.01 5.63 -9.75
CA PHE A 252 5.58 5.43 -9.94
C PHE A 252 4.91 4.83 -8.70
N LEU A 253 5.52 3.80 -8.11
CA LEU A 253 5.00 3.16 -6.90
C LEU A 253 4.96 4.13 -5.70
N LYS A 254 6.03 4.91 -5.50
CA LYS A 254 6.12 5.88 -4.39
C LYS A 254 5.09 7.01 -4.50
N VAL A 255 4.88 7.55 -5.71
CA VAL A 255 3.87 8.60 -5.94
C VAL A 255 2.45 8.10 -5.71
N SER A 256 2.22 6.79 -5.79
CA SER A 256 0.92 6.17 -5.50
C SER A 256 0.66 5.99 -4.01
N MET A 257 1.67 6.06 -3.16
CA MET A 257 1.56 5.95 -1.70
C MET A 257 1.22 7.31 -1.08
N PRO A 258 0.72 7.36 0.17
CA PRO A 258 0.60 8.61 0.91
C PRO A 258 1.93 9.37 0.95
N ASP A 259 1.89 10.69 0.77
CA ASP A 259 3.08 11.57 0.66
C ASP A 259 3.77 11.74 2.02
N MET A 260 4.33 10.65 2.56
CA MET A 260 5.10 10.63 3.80
C MET A 260 6.54 11.13 3.56
N TRP A 261 7.19 11.61 4.62
CA TRP A 261 8.61 11.93 4.55
C TRP A 261 9.43 10.66 4.31
N GLN A 262 10.31 10.66 3.28
CA GLN A 262 11.01 9.47 2.81
C GLN A 262 12.45 9.42 3.32
N THR A 263 12.90 8.24 3.75
CA THR A 263 14.29 7.99 4.12
C THR A 263 14.73 6.57 3.75
N THR A 264 16.02 6.43 3.46
CA THR A 264 16.72 5.13 3.38
C THR A 264 17.66 4.91 4.57
N ASP A 265 17.71 5.87 5.48
CA ASP A 265 18.51 5.77 6.70
C ASP A 265 17.74 4.98 7.76
N ARG A 266 18.26 3.81 8.06
CA ARG A 266 17.72 2.89 9.07
C ARG A 266 17.67 3.51 10.47
N GLN A 267 18.71 4.25 10.85
CA GLN A 267 18.80 4.85 12.18
C GLN A 267 17.70 5.88 12.42
N VAL A 268 17.36 6.64 11.39
CA VAL A 268 16.26 7.62 11.46
C VAL A 268 14.93 6.90 11.75
N ALA A 269 14.65 5.78 11.06
CA ALA A 269 13.42 5.01 11.29
C ALA A 269 13.38 4.42 12.71
N LEU A 270 14.48 3.79 13.17
CA LEU A 270 14.55 3.20 14.50
C LEU A 270 14.41 4.26 15.60
N GLN A 271 15.09 5.42 15.48
CA GLN A 271 14.96 6.49 16.46
C GLN A 271 13.53 7.07 16.51
N ALA A 272 12.89 7.23 15.36
CA ALA A 272 11.50 7.69 15.31
C ALA A 272 10.56 6.72 16.04
N LEU A 273 10.70 5.41 15.81
CA LEU A 273 9.92 4.39 16.49
C LEU A 273 10.17 4.37 18.00
N ARG A 274 11.43 4.44 18.46
CA ARG A 274 11.77 4.51 19.89
C ARG A 274 11.18 5.73 20.57
N ARG A 275 11.15 6.89 19.91
CA ARG A 275 10.45 8.09 20.44
C ARG A 275 8.96 7.89 20.58
N LEU A 276 8.33 7.22 19.62
CA LEU A 276 6.89 6.96 19.66
C LEU A 276 6.52 5.91 20.72
N SER A 277 7.37 4.92 20.96
CA SER A 277 7.17 3.89 21.97
C SER A 277 7.56 4.33 23.40
N GLY A 278 8.16 5.51 23.57
CA GLY A 278 8.60 6.02 24.87
C GLY A 278 9.86 5.33 25.41
N GLN A 279 10.69 4.75 24.54
CA GLN A 279 11.96 4.06 24.90
C GLN A 279 13.18 5.03 24.98
N PHE A 280 12.96 6.28 25.31
CA PHE A 280 14.00 7.29 25.54
C PHE A 280 14.05 7.70 26.99
#